data_2bb01005db0673d13adde079aa4a9e1c
#
_entry.id   2bb01005db0673d13adde079aa4a9e1c
#
_cell.length_a   1.000
_cell.length_b   1.000
_cell.length_c   1.000
_cell.angle_alpha   90.00
_cell.angle_beta   90.00
_cell.angle_gamma   90.00
#
_symmetry.space_group_name_H-M   'P 1'
#
loop_
_entity.id
_entity.type
_entity.pdbx_description
1 polymer ?
#
loop_
_entity_poly.entity_id
_entity_poly.type
_entity_poly.pdbx_seq_one_letter_code
_entity_poly.pdbx_strand_id
1 'polypeptide(L)'
;MRCLALFFLVFTTSTAWAVSPPGRTVGVDYRLFPGLANMDGNWSAMLAGIDGKVYVGLAYHGGGGHLVYYDPGADLMHDVGDLTVLCSEQGLRRGPQSKIHTKFGEGKDGRIYFATQYGLDFDFARYATPEGYPGGHWMAYDPRSGRTIDFGVGVPHEGMVAGQYDPLHNRIYGVTDPRGHFVYYDVATRSTRDKGRLNNWESLCRSIGVDDRGNVYGSFGRGQIFKYDVKTDEVRELSVRLPIRQKGISLGRDYTKAETAWRVVVWDKQTRKFYGVEESASTLFSFDPYKGPDGEVRRLGQLCIEGSEDRRDIPYATLSLTLGNDRKLYYAAAGREFDYSGSAGLAASHLIVYDLESGRIEDRGEMRLPDGRSVIGTNSADTGPDGTIYFVGAIPVKAEGGKPVEAGGTIGNSYYRLALFIYRPPLRSQ
;
A
#
# COMPACT_ATOMS: atom_id res chain seq x y z
N MET A 1 26.31 -17.44 69.77
CA MET A 1 25.33 -17.50 68.69
C MET A 1 25.00 -16.07 68.24
N ARG A 2 25.54 -15.62 67.12
CA ARG A 2 25.23 -14.29 66.53
C ARG A 2 24.46 -14.55 65.25
N CYS A 3 23.17 -14.13 65.22
CA CYS A 3 22.32 -14.14 64.06
C CYS A 3 22.72 -12.99 63.13
N LEU A 4 23.14 -13.31 61.91
CA LEU A 4 23.32 -12.38 60.81
C LEU A 4 21.98 -12.24 60.07
N ALA A 5 21.37 -11.08 60.11
CA ALA A 5 20.19 -10.76 59.31
C ALA A 5 20.69 -10.27 57.93
N LEU A 6 20.40 -11.05 56.88
CA LEU A 6 20.61 -10.63 55.49
C LEU A 6 19.44 -9.76 55.01
N PHE A 7 19.67 -8.49 54.76
CA PHE A 7 18.73 -7.59 54.10
C PHE A 7 18.86 -7.79 52.56
N PHE A 8 17.81 -8.35 51.97
CA PHE A 8 17.65 -8.33 50.52
C PHE A 8 17.12 -6.96 50.09
N LEU A 9 17.98 -6.14 49.46
CA LEU A 9 17.52 -4.97 48.74
C LEU A 9 16.93 -5.41 47.39
N VAL A 10 15.62 -5.35 47.29
CA VAL A 10 14.91 -5.50 46.01
C VAL A 10 15.03 -4.18 45.25
N PHE A 11 15.92 -4.12 44.30
CA PHE A 11 15.93 -3.02 43.30
C PHE A 11 14.76 -3.22 42.36
N THR A 12 13.65 -2.52 42.58
CA THR A 12 12.61 -2.33 41.59
C THR A 12 13.14 -1.31 40.55
N THR A 13 13.68 -1.81 39.44
CA THR A 13 13.93 -0.97 38.29
C THR A 13 12.57 -0.60 37.68
N SER A 14 12.04 0.53 38.10
CA SER A 14 10.98 1.20 37.35
C SER A 14 11.59 1.63 36.01
N THR A 15 11.29 0.89 34.94
CA THR A 15 11.48 1.37 33.59
C THR A 15 10.56 2.56 33.39
N ALA A 16 11.07 3.76 33.68
CA ALA A 16 10.43 4.98 33.25
C ALA A 16 10.36 4.95 31.73
N TRP A 17 9.17 4.81 31.21
CA TRP A 17 8.90 5.02 29.79
C TRP A 17 9.31 6.45 29.49
N ALA A 18 10.34 6.64 28.69
CA ALA A 18 10.70 7.93 28.17
C ALA A 18 9.50 8.45 27.38
N VAL A 19 8.72 9.33 27.99
CA VAL A 19 7.73 10.14 27.27
C VAL A 19 8.55 10.93 26.27
N SER A 20 8.40 10.63 24.99
CA SER A 20 8.98 11.46 23.94
C SER A 20 8.58 12.91 24.19
N PRO A 21 9.48 13.89 23.97
CA PRO A 21 9.12 15.31 24.10
C PRO A 21 7.86 15.57 23.25
N PRO A 22 7.01 16.56 23.61
CA PRO A 22 5.78 16.83 22.89
C PRO A 22 6.10 16.95 21.40
N GLY A 23 5.78 15.88 20.65
CA GLY A 23 6.21 15.68 19.29
C GLY A 23 5.55 16.70 18.38
N ARG A 24 6.21 17.02 17.29
CA ARG A 24 5.62 17.78 16.18
C ARG A 24 4.35 17.07 15.73
N THR A 25 3.33 17.82 15.38
CA THR A 25 2.08 17.29 14.85
C THR A 25 1.77 17.92 13.50
N VAL A 26 1.16 17.14 12.63
CA VAL A 26 0.66 17.57 11.32
C VAL A 26 -0.84 17.41 11.30
N GLY A 27 -1.57 18.50 11.10
CA GLY A 27 -3.02 18.46 10.93
C GLY A 27 -3.38 17.85 9.59
N VAL A 28 -4.33 16.91 9.60
CA VAL A 28 -4.92 16.31 8.40
C VAL A 28 -6.44 16.32 8.53
N ASP A 29 -7.15 16.74 7.48
CA ASP A 29 -8.59 16.57 7.39
C ASP A 29 -8.92 15.11 7.08
N TYR A 30 -10.17 14.69 7.30
CA TYR A 30 -10.57 13.32 6.95
C TYR A 30 -12.02 13.24 6.47
N ARG A 31 -12.29 12.19 5.69
CA ARG A 31 -13.65 11.81 5.28
C ARG A 31 -13.84 10.31 5.54
N LEU A 32 -14.97 9.97 6.15
CA LEU A 32 -15.38 8.57 6.32
C LEU A 32 -15.96 8.04 5.02
N PHE A 33 -16.06 6.71 4.93
CA PHE A 33 -16.76 6.00 3.87
C PHE A 33 -18.18 5.64 4.36
N PRO A 34 -19.23 6.42 4.01
CA PRO A 34 -20.58 6.21 4.52
C PRO A 34 -21.14 4.84 4.11
N GLY A 35 -21.80 4.15 5.03
CA GLY A 35 -22.36 2.82 4.79
C GLY A 35 -21.33 1.68 4.71
N LEU A 36 -20.04 1.98 4.74
CA LEU A 36 -18.95 1.03 4.53
C LEU A 36 -18.06 0.88 5.78
N ALA A 37 -18.66 0.90 6.96
CA ALA A 37 -17.95 0.82 8.22
C ALA A 37 -17.22 -0.52 8.44
N ASN A 38 -17.68 -1.58 7.79
CA ASN A 38 -17.12 -2.93 7.84
C ASN A 38 -15.88 -3.12 6.95
N MET A 39 -15.52 -2.15 6.12
CA MET A 39 -14.30 -2.22 5.33
C MET A 39 -13.08 -2.23 6.24
N ASP A 40 -12.19 -3.18 6.03
CA ASP A 40 -11.08 -3.49 6.94
C ASP A 40 -9.70 -3.19 6.37
N GLY A 41 -9.60 -2.76 5.10
CA GLY A 41 -8.32 -2.46 4.49
C GLY A 41 -8.41 -1.65 3.19
N ASN A 42 -7.23 -1.21 2.77
CA ASN A 42 -6.96 -0.64 1.47
C ASN A 42 -5.48 -0.93 1.16
N TRP A 43 -5.16 -1.40 -0.04
CA TRP A 43 -3.81 -1.74 -0.44
C TRP A 43 -3.50 -1.19 -1.83
N SER A 44 -2.67 -0.15 -1.92
CA SER A 44 -2.24 0.51 -3.17
C SER A 44 -3.35 1.12 -4.03
N ALA A 45 -4.60 0.75 -3.83
CA ALA A 45 -5.73 1.11 -4.67
C ALA A 45 -6.20 2.53 -4.40
N MET A 46 -5.44 3.51 -4.88
CA MET A 46 -5.77 4.93 -4.83
C MET A 46 -5.30 5.64 -6.09
N LEU A 47 -6.08 6.62 -6.54
CA LEU A 47 -5.74 7.54 -7.62
C LEU A 47 -6.45 8.88 -7.37
N ALA A 48 -5.69 9.95 -7.31
CA ALA A 48 -6.22 11.30 -7.47
C ALA A 48 -6.23 11.62 -8.97
N GLY A 49 -7.40 11.49 -9.59
CA GLY A 49 -7.60 11.60 -11.03
C GLY A 49 -7.43 13.01 -11.57
N ILE A 50 -7.19 13.15 -12.87
CA ILE A 50 -7.12 14.46 -13.53
C ILE A 50 -8.48 15.19 -13.55
N ASP A 51 -9.57 14.46 -13.33
CA ASP A 51 -10.90 15.02 -13.15
C ASP A 51 -11.14 15.65 -11.75
N GLY A 52 -10.09 15.62 -10.89
CA GLY A 52 -10.10 16.14 -9.54
C GLY A 52 -10.72 15.23 -8.49
N LYS A 53 -11.25 14.07 -8.88
CA LYS A 53 -11.79 13.09 -7.93
C LYS A 53 -10.72 12.15 -7.40
N VAL A 54 -10.96 11.56 -6.23
CA VAL A 54 -10.05 10.60 -5.59
C VAL A 54 -10.71 9.23 -5.55
N TYR A 55 -10.22 8.31 -6.36
CA TYR A 55 -10.69 6.93 -6.47
C TYR A 55 -9.99 6.05 -5.45
N VAL A 56 -10.76 5.20 -4.76
CA VAL A 56 -10.26 4.33 -3.69
C VAL A 56 -10.88 2.94 -3.81
N GLY A 57 -10.03 1.91 -3.75
CA GLY A 57 -10.46 0.52 -3.59
C GLY A 57 -10.43 0.13 -2.12
N LEU A 58 -11.58 -0.12 -1.54
CA LEU A 58 -11.70 -0.61 -0.17
C LEU A 58 -11.74 -2.13 -0.15
N ALA A 59 -11.13 -2.73 0.85
CA ALA A 59 -11.11 -4.16 1.05
C ALA A 59 -12.03 -4.58 2.19
N TYR A 60 -12.60 -5.77 2.03
CA TYR A 60 -13.31 -6.48 3.08
C TYR A 60 -12.96 -7.96 3.02
N HIS A 61 -12.17 -8.44 3.98
CA HIS A 61 -11.73 -9.84 4.00
C HIS A 61 -12.87 -10.83 4.31
N GLY A 62 -14.00 -10.35 4.82
CA GLY A 62 -15.20 -11.15 5.07
C GLY A 62 -16.21 -11.20 3.91
N GLY A 63 -15.93 -10.52 2.78
CA GLY A 63 -16.87 -10.42 1.66
C GLY A 63 -16.34 -9.63 0.47
N GLY A 64 -17.23 -9.00 -0.28
CA GLY A 64 -16.86 -8.13 -1.40
C GLY A 64 -16.22 -6.81 -0.92
N GLY A 65 -15.11 -6.41 -1.54
CA GLY A 65 -14.58 -5.06 -1.42
C GLY A 65 -15.40 -4.06 -2.20
N HIS A 66 -15.10 -2.77 -2.07
CA HIS A 66 -15.83 -1.70 -2.77
C HIS A 66 -14.92 -0.80 -3.58
N LEU A 67 -15.43 -0.33 -4.71
CA LEU A 67 -14.88 0.82 -5.43
C LEU A 67 -15.66 2.06 -4.99
N VAL A 68 -14.95 3.08 -4.52
CA VAL A 68 -15.54 4.36 -4.12
C VAL A 68 -14.76 5.51 -4.73
N TYR A 69 -15.35 6.70 -4.78
CA TYR A 69 -14.61 7.92 -5.06
C TYR A 69 -15.08 9.08 -4.17
N TYR A 70 -14.15 9.96 -3.88
CA TYR A 70 -14.40 11.25 -3.22
C TYR A 70 -14.38 12.36 -4.25
N ASP A 71 -15.39 13.22 -4.23
CA ASP A 71 -15.46 14.45 -5.03
C ASP A 71 -15.14 15.65 -4.12
N PRO A 72 -13.92 16.22 -4.21
CA PRO A 72 -13.55 17.38 -3.38
C PRO A 72 -14.38 18.63 -3.66
N GLY A 73 -14.89 18.78 -4.89
CA GLY A 73 -15.69 19.94 -5.28
C GLY A 73 -17.06 19.97 -4.61
N ALA A 74 -17.66 18.80 -4.43
CA ALA A 74 -18.93 18.62 -3.73
C ALA A 74 -18.77 18.27 -2.24
N ASP A 75 -17.57 17.93 -1.81
CA ASP A 75 -17.25 17.34 -0.50
C ASP A 75 -18.05 16.07 -0.21
N LEU A 76 -18.18 15.20 -1.21
CA LEU A 76 -19.02 14.01 -1.15
C LEU A 76 -18.23 12.74 -1.47
N MET A 77 -18.53 11.67 -0.70
CA MET A 77 -18.08 10.31 -0.97
C MET A 77 -19.16 9.55 -1.72
N HIS A 78 -18.79 8.87 -2.79
CA HIS A 78 -19.67 8.06 -3.63
C HIS A 78 -19.24 6.60 -3.61
N ASP A 79 -20.15 5.70 -3.31
CA ASP A 79 -19.96 4.28 -3.46
C ASP A 79 -20.36 3.88 -4.89
N VAL A 80 -19.42 3.33 -5.66
CA VAL A 80 -19.66 2.81 -7.01
C VAL A 80 -20.28 1.41 -6.92
N GLY A 81 -19.84 0.60 -5.93
CA GLY A 81 -20.43 -0.69 -5.65
C GLY A 81 -19.47 -1.76 -5.14
N ASP A 82 -20.08 -2.87 -4.69
CA ASP A 82 -19.39 -4.10 -4.29
C ASP A 82 -18.71 -4.77 -5.49
N LEU A 83 -17.44 -5.10 -5.36
CA LEU A 83 -16.62 -5.68 -6.44
C LEU A 83 -17.16 -7.02 -6.95
N THR A 84 -17.73 -7.85 -6.08
CA THR A 84 -18.32 -9.13 -6.49
C THR A 84 -19.54 -8.91 -7.38
N VAL A 85 -20.33 -7.86 -7.07
CA VAL A 85 -21.47 -7.44 -7.89
C VAL A 85 -20.98 -6.87 -9.22
N LEU A 86 -19.97 -6.00 -9.18
CA LEU A 86 -19.40 -5.36 -10.37
C LEU A 86 -18.75 -6.37 -11.33
N CYS A 87 -18.25 -7.50 -10.82
CA CYS A 87 -17.75 -8.63 -11.59
C CYS A 87 -18.84 -9.63 -12.01
N SER A 88 -20.13 -9.31 -11.82
CA SER A 88 -21.27 -10.19 -12.15
C SER A 88 -21.23 -11.57 -11.47
N GLU A 89 -20.60 -11.65 -10.29
CA GLU A 89 -20.44 -12.89 -9.52
C GLU A 89 -21.39 -12.99 -8.32
N GLN A 90 -22.30 -12.04 -8.15
CA GLN A 90 -23.27 -12.04 -7.07
C GLN A 90 -24.15 -13.31 -7.10
N GLY A 91 -24.31 -13.92 -5.91
CA GLY A 91 -25.13 -15.13 -5.76
C GLY A 91 -24.46 -16.42 -6.25
N LEU A 92 -23.28 -16.36 -6.81
CA LEU A 92 -22.49 -17.55 -7.12
C LEU A 92 -21.86 -18.08 -5.82
N ARG A 93 -21.82 -19.41 -5.68
CA ARG A 93 -21.13 -20.06 -4.56
C ARG A 93 -19.62 -20.08 -4.81
N ARG A 94 -19.00 -18.88 -4.85
CA ARG A 94 -17.59 -18.68 -5.14
C ARG A 94 -16.98 -17.72 -4.13
N GLY A 95 -15.66 -17.72 -4.03
CA GLY A 95 -14.94 -16.75 -3.22
C GLY A 95 -15.15 -15.32 -3.75
N PRO A 96 -15.39 -14.34 -2.88
CA PRO A 96 -15.73 -12.98 -3.30
C PRO A 96 -14.51 -12.22 -3.86
N GLN A 97 -14.78 -11.17 -4.64
CA GLN A 97 -13.80 -10.17 -5.04
C GLN A 97 -13.60 -9.19 -3.88
N SER A 98 -12.69 -9.52 -2.96
CA SER A 98 -12.61 -8.87 -1.64
C SER A 98 -11.85 -7.57 -1.65
N LYS A 99 -11.07 -7.27 -2.69
CA LYS A 99 -10.26 -6.05 -2.74
C LYS A 99 -9.75 -5.73 -4.15
N ILE A 100 -9.35 -4.47 -4.31
CA ILE A 100 -8.46 -4.02 -5.36
C ILE A 100 -7.08 -3.90 -4.71
N HIS A 101 -6.08 -4.64 -5.19
CA HIS A 101 -4.72 -4.57 -4.68
C HIS A 101 -3.74 -3.98 -5.71
N THR A 102 -4.21 -3.75 -6.92
CA THR A 102 -3.47 -3.05 -7.97
C THR A 102 -3.58 -1.54 -7.77
N LYS A 103 -2.55 -0.82 -8.18
CA LYS A 103 -2.66 0.63 -8.31
C LYS A 103 -3.65 0.99 -9.42
N PHE A 104 -4.48 1.99 -9.19
CA PHE A 104 -5.32 2.54 -10.26
C PHE A 104 -4.46 3.25 -11.30
N GLY A 105 -4.89 3.17 -12.56
CA GLY A 105 -4.27 3.93 -13.64
C GLY A 105 -5.31 4.58 -14.53
N GLU A 106 -5.09 5.85 -14.87
CA GLU A 106 -5.97 6.60 -15.74
C GLU A 106 -5.55 6.45 -17.20
N GLY A 107 -6.51 6.05 -18.03
CA GLY A 107 -6.32 5.90 -19.47
C GLY A 107 -6.49 7.23 -20.21
N LYS A 108 -5.96 7.30 -21.44
CA LYS A 108 -6.17 8.44 -22.34
C LYS A 108 -7.65 8.66 -22.69
N ASP A 109 -8.46 7.63 -22.52
CA ASP A 109 -9.91 7.66 -22.68
C ASP A 109 -10.66 8.13 -21.42
N GLY A 110 -9.93 8.49 -20.34
CA GLY A 110 -10.46 8.96 -19.07
C GLY A 110 -11.03 7.85 -18.20
N ARG A 111 -10.82 6.59 -18.54
CA ARG A 111 -11.22 5.45 -17.71
C ARG A 111 -10.14 5.15 -16.67
N ILE A 112 -10.59 4.63 -15.53
CA ILE A 112 -9.74 4.18 -14.44
C ILE A 112 -9.62 2.66 -14.50
N TYR A 113 -8.41 2.17 -14.76
CA TYR A 113 -8.10 0.74 -14.95
C TYR A 113 -7.52 0.12 -13.68
N PHE A 114 -7.93 -1.10 -13.37
CA PHE A 114 -7.50 -1.85 -12.18
C PHE A 114 -7.75 -3.35 -12.32
N ALA A 115 -7.38 -4.12 -11.28
CA ALA A 115 -7.75 -5.52 -11.17
C ALA A 115 -8.08 -5.90 -9.73
N THR A 116 -8.85 -6.98 -9.58
CA THR A 116 -9.37 -7.43 -8.29
C THR A 116 -8.56 -8.58 -7.70
N GLN A 117 -8.77 -8.84 -6.40
CA GLN A 117 -8.14 -9.91 -5.65
C GLN A 117 -9.08 -10.47 -4.57
N TYR A 118 -8.82 -11.70 -4.15
CA TYR A 118 -9.48 -12.37 -3.03
C TYR A 118 -9.08 -11.79 -1.66
N GLY A 119 -9.74 -12.25 -0.60
CA GLY A 119 -9.38 -11.97 0.80
C GLY A 119 -8.15 -12.73 1.30
N LEU A 120 -8.05 -12.91 2.62
CA LEU A 120 -6.90 -13.57 3.26
C LEU A 120 -7.05 -15.08 3.49
N ASP A 121 -8.15 -15.68 3.09
CA ASP A 121 -8.37 -17.10 3.31
C ASP A 121 -7.57 -17.92 2.30
N PHE A 122 -6.38 -18.41 2.71
CA PHE A 122 -5.41 -19.12 1.88
C PHE A 122 -5.66 -20.63 1.79
N ASP A 123 -6.89 -21.10 1.89
CA ASP A 123 -7.18 -22.49 1.56
C ASP A 123 -7.14 -22.69 0.05
N PHE A 124 -5.94 -22.89 -0.48
CA PHE A 124 -5.72 -23.07 -1.92
C PHE A 124 -6.50 -24.28 -2.49
N ALA A 125 -6.68 -25.34 -1.71
CA ALA A 125 -7.46 -26.48 -2.15
C ALA A 125 -8.91 -26.05 -2.41
N ARG A 126 -9.48 -25.25 -1.52
CA ARG A 126 -10.81 -24.68 -1.67
C ARG A 126 -10.90 -23.68 -2.83
N TYR A 127 -9.90 -22.82 -3.00
CA TYR A 127 -9.91 -21.83 -4.08
C TYR A 127 -9.70 -22.44 -5.46
N ALA A 128 -9.03 -23.57 -5.58
CA ALA A 128 -8.80 -24.27 -6.84
C ALA A 128 -9.98 -25.16 -7.29
N THR A 129 -11.10 -25.18 -6.56
CA THR A 129 -12.32 -25.89 -6.96
C THR A 129 -13.23 -24.98 -7.79
N PRO A 130 -14.21 -25.55 -8.56
CA PRO A 130 -15.20 -24.74 -9.29
C PRO A 130 -16.02 -23.81 -8.41
N GLU A 131 -16.20 -24.17 -7.13
CA GLU A 131 -16.91 -23.38 -6.12
C GLU A 131 -15.98 -22.40 -5.36
N GLY A 132 -14.67 -22.46 -5.64
CA GLY A 132 -13.66 -21.64 -5.00
C GLY A 132 -13.56 -20.24 -5.61
N TYR A 133 -12.36 -19.63 -5.49
CA TYR A 133 -12.11 -18.31 -6.07
C TYR A 133 -11.94 -18.42 -7.60
N PRO A 134 -12.73 -17.68 -8.39
CA PRO A 134 -12.68 -17.78 -9.85
C PRO A 134 -11.39 -17.21 -10.46
N GLY A 135 -10.81 -16.21 -9.81
CA GLY A 135 -9.68 -15.41 -10.25
C GLY A 135 -9.99 -13.91 -10.18
N GLY A 136 -8.96 -13.09 -10.12
CA GLY A 136 -9.10 -11.63 -10.19
C GLY A 136 -9.49 -11.17 -11.58
N HIS A 137 -10.41 -10.22 -11.64
CA HIS A 137 -10.91 -9.64 -12.88
C HIS A 137 -10.08 -8.42 -13.29
N TRP A 138 -9.85 -8.27 -14.59
CA TRP A 138 -9.44 -7.01 -15.19
C TRP A 138 -10.66 -6.11 -15.32
N MET A 139 -10.54 -4.88 -14.85
CA MET A 139 -11.66 -3.96 -14.73
C MET A 139 -11.32 -2.56 -15.23
N ALA A 140 -12.34 -1.83 -15.64
CA ALA A 140 -12.28 -0.38 -15.79
C ALA A 140 -13.53 0.28 -15.20
N TYR A 141 -13.37 1.49 -14.70
CA TYR A 141 -14.47 2.40 -14.35
C TYR A 141 -14.45 3.61 -15.28
N ASP A 142 -15.57 3.94 -15.85
CA ASP A 142 -15.74 5.14 -16.68
C ASP A 142 -16.45 6.25 -15.86
N PRO A 143 -15.72 7.27 -15.38
CA PRO A 143 -16.30 8.33 -14.54
C PRO A 143 -17.38 9.16 -15.25
N ARG A 144 -17.36 9.23 -16.58
CA ARG A 144 -18.32 10.02 -17.36
C ARG A 144 -19.68 9.35 -17.44
N SER A 145 -19.69 8.03 -17.54
CA SER A 145 -20.95 7.25 -17.60
C SER A 145 -21.34 6.64 -16.26
N GLY A 146 -20.46 6.65 -15.25
CA GLY A 146 -20.66 5.99 -13.97
C GLY A 146 -20.69 4.46 -14.07
N ARG A 147 -20.15 3.86 -15.14
CA ARG A 147 -20.21 2.43 -15.40
C ARG A 147 -18.88 1.76 -15.19
N THR A 148 -18.91 0.55 -14.64
CA THR A 148 -17.80 -0.39 -14.65
C THR A 148 -17.84 -1.26 -15.90
N ILE A 149 -16.66 -1.66 -16.35
CA ILE A 149 -16.46 -2.59 -17.45
C ILE A 149 -15.65 -3.75 -16.90
N ASP A 150 -16.22 -4.95 -16.95
CA ASP A 150 -15.55 -6.18 -16.61
C ASP A 150 -14.97 -6.80 -17.88
N PHE A 151 -13.65 -7.00 -17.90
CA PHE A 151 -12.93 -7.64 -18.99
C PHE A 151 -12.73 -9.15 -18.75
N GLY A 152 -13.24 -9.65 -17.62
CA GLY A 152 -13.17 -11.06 -17.24
C GLY A 152 -11.95 -11.40 -16.39
N VAL A 153 -11.90 -12.68 -16.00
CA VAL A 153 -10.86 -13.26 -15.15
C VAL A 153 -9.50 -13.20 -15.86
N GLY A 154 -8.51 -12.72 -15.16
CA GLY A 154 -7.13 -12.61 -15.66
C GLY A 154 -6.44 -13.96 -15.72
N VAL A 155 -6.28 -14.60 -14.56
CA VAL A 155 -5.73 -15.96 -14.41
C VAL A 155 -6.67 -16.76 -13.51
N PRO A 156 -7.10 -17.95 -13.93
CA PRO A 156 -8.00 -18.78 -13.12
C PRO A 156 -7.41 -19.06 -11.73
N HIS A 157 -8.22 -18.84 -10.70
CA HIS A 157 -7.92 -19.09 -9.29
C HIS A 157 -6.78 -18.24 -8.69
N GLU A 158 -6.36 -17.17 -9.39
CA GLU A 158 -5.34 -16.25 -8.88
C GLU A 158 -5.87 -14.82 -8.82
N GLY A 159 -5.54 -14.11 -7.74
CA GLY A 159 -5.82 -12.69 -7.60
C GLY A 159 -4.65 -11.82 -8.07
N MET A 160 -4.88 -10.52 -8.29
CA MET A 160 -3.82 -9.58 -8.67
C MET A 160 -3.28 -8.87 -7.43
N VAL A 161 -2.08 -9.26 -6.98
CA VAL A 161 -1.45 -8.71 -5.76
C VAL A 161 -0.67 -7.42 -6.01
N ALA A 162 -0.32 -7.15 -7.24
CA ALA A 162 0.27 -5.89 -7.69
C ALA A 162 -0.15 -5.64 -9.13
N GLY A 163 -0.25 -4.38 -9.51
CA GLY A 163 -0.54 -4.06 -10.90
C GLY A 163 -0.51 -2.56 -11.15
N GLN A 164 -0.35 -2.22 -12.42
CA GLN A 164 -0.35 -0.84 -12.90
C GLN A 164 -0.77 -0.79 -14.36
N TYR A 165 -1.53 0.24 -14.71
CA TYR A 165 -1.89 0.52 -16.09
C TYR A 165 -0.77 1.32 -16.79
N ASP A 166 -0.51 0.96 -18.05
CA ASP A 166 0.39 1.67 -18.97
C ASP A 166 -0.42 2.40 -20.03
N PRO A 167 -0.53 3.74 -19.95
CA PRO A 167 -1.26 4.52 -20.95
C PRO A 167 -0.55 4.62 -22.31
N LEU A 168 0.73 4.24 -22.38
CA LEU A 168 1.48 4.26 -23.64
C LEU A 168 1.06 3.11 -24.56
N HIS A 169 0.97 1.89 -24.01
CA HIS A 169 0.61 0.68 -24.75
C HIS A 169 -0.82 0.21 -24.51
N ASN A 170 -1.60 0.93 -23.69
CA ASN A 170 -2.98 0.59 -23.33
C ASN A 170 -3.08 -0.84 -22.74
N ARG A 171 -2.23 -1.11 -21.73
CA ARG A 171 -2.15 -2.42 -21.05
C ARG A 171 -2.30 -2.28 -19.55
N ILE A 172 -2.96 -3.25 -18.94
CA ILE A 172 -2.98 -3.42 -17.49
C ILE A 172 -1.99 -4.53 -17.15
N TYR A 173 -0.90 -4.20 -16.47
CA TYR A 173 0.06 -5.19 -16.00
C TYR A 173 -0.30 -5.67 -14.60
N GLY A 174 -0.01 -6.94 -14.31
CA GLY A 174 -0.27 -7.54 -13.00
C GLY A 174 0.76 -8.59 -12.60
N VAL A 175 0.88 -8.75 -11.29
CA VAL A 175 1.53 -9.91 -10.66
C VAL A 175 0.47 -10.65 -9.89
N THR A 176 0.38 -11.95 -10.12
CA THR A 176 -0.66 -12.77 -9.49
C THR A 176 -0.22 -13.33 -8.15
N ASP A 177 -1.19 -13.72 -7.35
CA ASP A 177 -1.04 -14.41 -6.08
C ASP A 177 -2.11 -15.52 -6.03
N PRO A 178 -1.77 -16.75 -5.74
CA PRO A 178 -0.60 -17.22 -5.00
C PRO A 178 0.60 -17.71 -5.83
N ARG A 179 0.53 -17.85 -7.13
CA ARG A 179 1.60 -18.50 -7.89
C ARG A 179 2.65 -17.55 -8.49
N GLY A 180 2.42 -16.21 -8.41
CA GLY A 180 3.40 -15.21 -8.79
C GLY A 180 3.68 -15.12 -10.29
N HIS A 181 2.65 -15.23 -11.13
CA HIS A 181 2.78 -15.02 -12.57
C HIS A 181 2.87 -13.52 -12.88
N PHE A 182 3.70 -13.15 -13.83
CA PHE A 182 3.64 -11.84 -14.46
C PHE A 182 2.70 -11.93 -15.68
N VAL A 183 1.67 -11.09 -15.65
CA VAL A 183 0.62 -11.12 -16.67
C VAL A 183 0.27 -9.71 -17.12
N TYR A 184 -0.32 -9.59 -18.31
CA TYR A 184 -0.92 -8.33 -18.71
C TYR A 184 -2.21 -8.55 -19.52
N TYR A 185 -3.11 -7.58 -19.42
CA TYR A 185 -4.28 -7.46 -20.26
C TYR A 185 -4.05 -6.36 -21.31
N ASP A 186 -4.13 -6.71 -22.55
CA ASP A 186 -4.08 -5.77 -23.67
C ASP A 186 -5.50 -5.31 -24.00
N VAL A 187 -5.79 -4.04 -23.72
CA VAL A 187 -7.15 -3.48 -23.84
C VAL A 187 -7.58 -3.40 -25.30
N ALA A 188 -6.66 -3.21 -26.24
CA ALA A 188 -6.98 -3.11 -27.65
C ALA A 188 -7.36 -4.47 -28.23
N THR A 189 -6.63 -5.52 -27.90
CA THR A 189 -6.89 -6.89 -28.39
C THR A 189 -7.84 -7.67 -27.49
N ARG A 190 -8.19 -7.15 -26.32
CA ARG A 190 -9.02 -7.78 -25.29
C ARG A 190 -8.52 -9.17 -24.91
N SER A 191 -7.22 -9.28 -24.66
CA SER A 191 -6.62 -10.58 -24.34
C SER A 191 -5.63 -10.48 -23.19
N THR A 192 -5.67 -11.48 -22.30
CA THR A 192 -4.65 -11.70 -21.28
C THR A 192 -3.45 -12.44 -21.86
N ARG A 193 -2.26 -12.02 -21.48
CA ARG A 193 -0.99 -12.69 -21.77
C ARG A 193 -0.31 -13.05 -20.45
N ASP A 194 -0.04 -14.34 -20.28
CA ASP A 194 0.73 -14.87 -19.17
C ASP A 194 2.19 -15.06 -19.60
N LYS A 195 3.11 -14.42 -18.90
CA LYS A 195 4.56 -14.45 -19.17
C LYS A 195 5.28 -15.45 -18.25
N GLY A 196 4.53 -16.21 -17.48
CA GLY A 196 5.04 -17.24 -16.58
C GLY A 196 5.31 -16.73 -15.16
N ARG A 197 5.76 -17.65 -14.33
CA ARG A 197 6.05 -17.41 -12.91
C ARG A 197 7.34 -16.63 -12.75
N LEU A 198 7.29 -15.62 -11.87
CA LEU A 198 8.47 -14.81 -11.53
C LEU A 198 9.42 -15.54 -10.57
N ASN A 199 8.87 -16.29 -9.60
CA ASN A 199 9.66 -17.05 -8.63
C ASN A 199 8.85 -18.19 -7.99
N ASN A 200 9.46 -18.89 -7.05
CA ASN A 200 8.88 -20.01 -6.32
C ASN A 200 8.26 -19.62 -4.97
N TRP A 201 7.40 -18.57 -4.90
CA TRP A 201 6.65 -18.31 -3.66
C TRP A 201 7.31 -17.50 -2.57
N GLU A 202 8.46 -16.97 -2.78
CA GLU A 202 9.04 -16.05 -1.82
C GLU A 202 8.40 -14.67 -2.01
N SER A 203 8.63 -13.78 -1.13
CA SER A 203 7.98 -12.46 -1.09
C SER A 203 7.86 -11.77 -2.46
N LEU A 204 6.63 -11.51 -2.88
CA LEU A 204 6.32 -10.71 -4.07
C LEU A 204 6.12 -9.24 -3.67
N CYS A 205 6.54 -8.33 -4.55
CA CYS A 205 6.25 -6.92 -4.35
C CYS A 205 4.74 -6.65 -4.34
N ARG A 206 4.34 -5.64 -3.58
CA ARG A 206 2.95 -5.18 -3.50
C ARG A 206 2.65 -4.07 -4.49
N SER A 207 3.64 -3.65 -5.27
CA SER A 207 3.50 -2.70 -6.36
C SER A 207 4.51 -3.00 -7.46
N ILE A 208 4.15 -2.68 -8.69
CA ILE A 208 5.04 -2.65 -9.84
C ILE A 208 5.11 -1.23 -10.38
N GLY A 209 6.17 -0.90 -11.11
CA GLY A 209 6.35 0.41 -11.71
C GLY A 209 6.48 0.30 -13.23
N VAL A 210 5.90 1.25 -13.95
CA VAL A 210 6.02 1.38 -15.41
C VAL A 210 6.86 2.61 -15.72
N ASP A 211 7.89 2.46 -16.54
CA ASP A 211 8.72 3.58 -16.98
C ASP A 211 8.09 4.34 -18.18
N ASP A 212 8.74 5.42 -18.61
CA ASP A 212 8.27 6.24 -19.74
C ASP A 212 8.44 5.59 -21.14
N ARG A 213 8.93 4.35 -21.18
CA ARG A 213 9.00 3.51 -22.40
C ARG A 213 8.02 2.35 -22.36
N GLY A 214 7.27 2.20 -21.25
CA GLY A 214 6.32 1.11 -21.02
C GLY A 214 6.96 -0.18 -20.53
N ASN A 215 8.25 -0.19 -20.15
CA ASN A 215 8.82 -1.35 -19.47
C ASN A 215 8.31 -1.41 -18.03
N VAL A 216 8.14 -2.61 -17.52
CA VAL A 216 7.63 -2.84 -16.18
C VAL A 216 8.73 -3.40 -15.29
N TYR A 217 8.75 -2.90 -14.06
CA TYR A 217 9.70 -3.34 -13.05
C TYR A 217 8.97 -3.73 -11.77
N GLY A 218 9.48 -4.73 -11.10
CA GLY A 218 9.00 -5.18 -9.80
C GLY A 218 10.13 -5.88 -9.06
N SER A 219 9.87 -6.33 -7.85
CA SER A 219 10.84 -7.07 -7.09
C SER A 219 10.23 -8.34 -6.48
N PHE A 220 11.07 -9.29 -6.16
CA PHE A 220 10.73 -10.49 -5.41
C PHE A 220 11.86 -10.82 -4.43
N GLY A 221 11.76 -11.92 -3.70
CA GLY A 221 12.62 -12.25 -2.58
C GLY A 221 14.10 -11.91 -2.76
N ARG A 222 14.78 -11.58 -1.68
CA ARG A 222 16.18 -11.14 -1.61
C ARG A 222 16.49 -9.81 -2.30
N GLY A 223 15.46 -8.96 -2.46
CA GLY A 223 15.61 -7.65 -3.13
C GLY A 223 15.93 -7.75 -4.60
N GLN A 224 15.70 -8.88 -5.23
CA GLN A 224 15.88 -9.09 -6.65
C GLN A 224 14.90 -8.24 -7.43
N ILE A 225 15.37 -7.54 -8.46
CA ILE A 225 14.52 -6.75 -9.36
C ILE A 225 14.34 -7.51 -10.67
N PHE A 226 13.12 -7.55 -11.19
CA PHE A 226 12.84 -8.02 -12.54
C PHE A 226 12.47 -6.86 -13.45
N LYS A 227 12.68 -7.05 -14.75
CA LYS A 227 12.21 -6.17 -15.82
C LYS A 227 11.40 -6.99 -16.82
N TYR A 228 10.23 -6.49 -17.17
CA TYR A 228 9.55 -6.85 -18.41
C TYR A 228 9.90 -5.81 -19.48
N ASP A 229 10.48 -6.26 -20.56
CA ASP A 229 10.82 -5.40 -21.70
C ASP A 229 9.69 -5.46 -22.73
N VAL A 230 9.02 -4.32 -22.93
CA VAL A 230 7.84 -4.25 -23.79
C VAL A 230 8.15 -4.49 -25.27
N LYS A 231 9.41 -4.24 -25.70
CA LYS A 231 9.83 -4.43 -27.11
C LYS A 231 10.11 -5.88 -27.46
N THR A 232 10.75 -6.62 -26.52
CA THR A 232 11.07 -8.04 -26.73
C THR A 232 9.96 -8.96 -26.21
N ASP A 233 9.00 -8.42 -25.45
CA ASP A 233 7.94 -9.16 -24.78
C ASP A 233 8.47 -10.23 -23.82
N GLU A 234 9.60 -9.94 -23.14
CA GLU A 234 10.30 -10.88 -22.25
C GLU A 234 10.45 -10.33 -20.84
N VAL A 235 10.41 -11.25 -19.87
CA VAL A 235 10.73 -10.96 -18.47
C VAL A 235 12.14 -11.47 -18.17
N ARG A 236 12.97 -10.66 -17.51
CA ARG A 236 14.28 -11.06 -17.04
C ARG A 236 14.60 -10.49 -15.65
N GLU A 237 15.45 -11.18 -14.94
CA GLU A 237 16.04 -10.68 -13.70
C GLU A 237 17.15 -9.66 -14.02
N LEU A 238 17.28 -8.64 -13.17
CA LEU A 238 18.37 -7.69 -13.24
C LEU A 238 19.47 -8.08 -12.25
N SER A 239 20.70 -7.72 -12.52
CA SER A 239 21.84 -7.98 -11.61
C SER A 239 21.84 -7.07 -10.38
N VAL A 240 21.15 -5.92 -10.45
CA VAL A 240 21.01 -4.97 -9.35
C VAL A 240 19.98 -5.45 -8.32
N ARG A 241 20.21 -5.07 -7.06
CA ARG A 241 19.37 -5.46 -5.93
C ARG A 241 18.99 -4.28 -5.06
N LEU A 242 17.89 -4.42 -4.34
CA LEU A 242 17.46 -3.45 -3.33
C LEU A 242 18.47 -3.39 -2.17
N PRO A 243 18.64 -2.22 -1.52
CA PRO A 243 19.51 -2.05 -0.36
C PRO A 243 18.86 -2.64 0.89
N ILE A 244 18.93 -3.93 1.05
CA ILE A 244 18.32 -4.65 2.17
C ILE A 244 19.11 -4.43 3.46
N ARG A 245 18.43 -4.18 4.56
CA ARG A 245 19.02 -4.21 5.90
C ARG A 245 19.18 -5.67 6.34
N GLN A 246 20.41 -6.13 6.50
CA GLN A 246 20.73 -7.54 6.78
C GLN A 246 20.30 -8.08 8.15
N LYS A 247 19.73 -7.28 9.06
CA LYS A 247 19.37 -7.75 10.40
C LYS A 247 18.11 -7.03 10.90
N GLY A 248 17.10 -7.78 11.22
CA GLY A 248 15.94 -7.30 11.96
C GLY A 248 14.80 -8.32 11.97
N ILE A 249 14.17 -8.47 13.10
CA ILE A 249 12.84 -9.07 13.21
C ILE A 249 11.88 -7.88 13.22
N SER A 250 11.00 -7.81 12.23
CA SER A 250 9.89 -6.86 12.23
C SER A 250 8.60 -7.66 12.21
N LEU A 251 7.65 -7.30 13.07
CA LEU A 251 6.33 -7.92 13.14
C LEU A 251 6.33 -9.45 13.30
N GLY A 252 7.27 -10.01 14.07
CA GLY A 252 7.39 -11.45 14.24
C GLY A 252 7.88 -12.20 13.01
N ARG A 253 8.21 -11.52 11.90
CA ARG A 253 8.81 -12.10 10.71
C ARG A 253 10.33 -11.99 10.78
N ASP A 254 10.98 -13.12 10.51
CA ASP A 254 12.43 -13.19 10.45
C ASP A 254 12.92 -12.79 9.04
N TYR A 255 13.16 -11.50 8.83
CA TYR A 255 13.73 -10.99 7.57
C TYR A 255 15.20 -11.35 7.37
N THR A 256 15.83 -12.09 8.29
CA THR A 256 17.19 -12.64 8.08
C THR A 256 17.21 -13.69 6.97
N LYS A 257 16.05 -14.25 6.63
CA LYS A 257 15.87 -15.31 5.63
C LYS A 257 15.48 -14.82 4.24
N ALA A 258 15.73 -13.54 3.92
CA ALA A 258 15.75 -13.10 2.54
C ALA A 258 14.38 -12.87 1.84
N GLU A 259 13.34 -12.56 2.57
CA GLU A 259 12.00 -12.36 2.02
C GLU A 259 11.65 -10.89 1.78
N THR A 260 12.62 -10.04 1.46
CA THR A 260 12.36 -8.61 1.27
C THR A 260 12.19 -8.25 -0.20
N ALA A 261 11.16 -7.47 -0.45
CA ALA A 261 10.86 -6.88 -1.74
C ALA A 261 10.69 -5.36 -1.57
N TRP A 262 10.57 -4.62 -2.63
CA TRP A 262 10.07 -3.26 -2.47
C TRP A 262 8.58 -3.28 -2.13
N ARG A 263 8.20 -2.38 -1.22
CA ARG A 263 6.82 -2.29 -0.76
C ARG A 263 5.98 -1.43 -1.70
N VAL A 264 6.53 -0.29 -2.10
CA VAL A 264 5.87 0.70 -2.95
C VAL A 264 6.92 1.42 -3.80
N VAL A 265 6.53 1.79 -5.02
CA VAL A 265 7.34 2.64 -5.88
C VAL A 265 6.48 3.71 -6.56
N VAL A 266 7.10 4.84 -6.85
CA VAL A 266 6.57 5.92 -7.68
C VAL A 266 7.57 6.27 -8.77
N TRP A 267 7.05 6.57 -9.96
CA TRP A 267 7.86 7.03 -11.10
C TRP A 267 7.96 8.55 -11.10
N ASP A 268 9.17 9.08 -11.13
CA ASP A 268 9.41 10.50 -11.34
C ASP A 268 9.78 10.76 -12.80
N LYS A 269 8.86 11.38 -13.52
CA LYS A 269 9.02 11.71 -14.95
C LYS A 269 10.17 12.69 -15.19
N GLN A 270 10.49 13.56 -14.24
CA GLN A 270 11.51 14.58 -14.41
C GLN A 270 12.92 13.99 -14.32
N THR A 271 13.21 13.16 -13.32
CA THR A 271 14.51 12.50 -13.18
C THR A 271 14.58 11.17 -13.90
N ARG A 272 13.45 10.66 -14.40
CA ARG A 272 13.30 9.35 -15.03
C ARG A 272 13.81 8.22 -14.16
N LYS A 273 13.42 8.26 -12.88
CA LYS A 273 13.78 7.26 -11.87
C LYS A 273 12.55 6.82 -11.09
N PHE A 274 12.63 5.60 -10.59
CA PHE A 274 11.75 5.16 -9.55
C PHE A 274 12.30 5.57 -8.18
N TYR A 275 11.41 6.00 -7.31
CA TYR A 275 11.66 6.12 -5.88
C TYR A 275 10.77 5.13 -5.16
N GLY A 276 11.32 4.40 -4.19
CA GLY A 276 10.57 3.35 -3.54
C GLY A 276 11.00 3.10 -2.11
N VAL A 277 10.18 2.36 -1.40
CA VAL A 277 10.41 1.95 -0.01
C VAL A 277 10.57 0.44 0.03
N GLU A 278 11.67 -0.01 0.60
CA GLU A 278 11.94 -1.42 0.86
C GLU A 278 11.15 -1.87 2.10
N GLU A 279 10.63 -3.08 2.04
CA GLU A 279 9.62 -3.61 2.96
C GLU A 279 10.09 -3.78 4.40
N SER A 280 11.32 -4.28 4.61
CA SER A 280 11.77 -4.75 5.91
C SER A 280 12.16 -3.66 6.90
N ALA A 281 12.57 -2.49 6.41
CA ALA A 281 13.11 -1.42 7.23
C ALA A 281 12.69 -0.02 6.78
N SER A 282 11.67 0.09 5.94
CA SER A 282 11.26 1.36 5.33
C SER A 282 12.43 2.12 4.69
N THR A 283 13.38 1.38 4.09
CA THR A 283 14.53 1.97 3.42
C THR A 283 14.08 2.66 2.13
N LEU A 284 14.29 3.97 2.06
CA LEU A 284 14.09 4.73 0.83
C LEU A 284 15.23 4.45 -0.14
N PHE A 285 14.88 4.13 -1.37
CA PHE A 285 15.83 3.94 -2.46
C PHE A 285 15.40 4.70 -3.73
N SER A 286 16.34 4.94 -4.63
CA SER A 286 16.05 5.27 -6.01
C SER A 286 16.54 4.15 -6.92
N PHE A 287 15.81 3.91 -8.01
CA PHE A 287 16.20 3.01 -9.08
C PHE A 287 16.18 3.76 -10.41
N ASP A 288 17.36 3.88 -11.03
CA ASP A 288 17.55 4.45 -12.36
C ASP A 288 17.62 3.32 -13.38
N PRO A 289 16.55 3.02 -14.12
CA PRO A 289 16.52 1.87 -15.03
C PRO A 289 17.35 2.08 -16.30
N TYR A 290 17.85 3.29 -16.53
CA TYR A 290 18.59 3.65 -17.75
C TYR A 290 20.09 3.77 -17.54
N LYS A 291 20.57 3.55 -16.31
CA LYS A 291 22.00 3.62 -16.01
C LYS A 291 22.67 2.25 -16.11
N GLY A 292 23.52 2.09 -17.11
CA GLY A 292 24.14 0.80 -17.40
C GLY A 292 23.17 -0.25 -17.98
N PRO A 293 23.56 -1.53 -18.03
CA PRO A 293 22.76 -2.58 -18.67
C PRO A 293 21.54 -3.01 -17.83
N ASP A 294 21.63 -2.92 -16.50
CA ASP A 294 20.61 -3.40 -15.56
C ASP A 294 20.08 -2.31 -14.62
N GLY A 295 20.45 -1.07 -14.87
CA GLY A 295 20.07 0.05 -14.01
C GLY A 295 21.01 0.25 -12.81
N GLU A 296 20.69 1.23 -11.97
CA GLU A 296 21.41 1.52 -10.73
C GLU A 296 20.42 1.72 -9.58
N VAL A 297 20.65 1.05 -8.48
CA VAL A 297 19.92 1.24 -7.22
C VAL A 297 20.78 2.01 -6.24
N ARG A 298 20.20 3.04 -5.59
CA ARG A 298 20.86 3.81 -4.54
C ARG A 298 20.00 3.87 -3.29
N ARG A 299 20.61 3.61 -2.13
CA ARG A 299 20.00 3.89 -0.84
C ARG A 299 20.02 5.40 -0.61
N LEU A 300 18.86 5.97 -0.24
CA LEU A 300 18.71 7.41 0.02
C LEU A 300 18.55 7.71 1.52
N GLY A 301 18.08 6.75 2.32
CA GLY A 301 17.87 6.91 3.74
C GLY A 301 16.81 5.96 4.26
N GLN A 302 16.14 6.35 5.33
CA GLN A 302 15.11 5.54 5.97
C GLN A 302 13.90 6.42 6.30
N LEU A 303 12.72 5.98 5.86
CA LEU A 303 11.46 6.70 6.08
C LEU A 303 10.78 6.17 7.35
N CYS A 304 11.27 6.56 8.50
CA CYS A 304 10.76 6.16 9.80
C CYS A 304 10.65 7.37 10.73
N ILE A 305 10.00 7.17 11.87
CA ILE A 305 9.87 8.19 12.90
C ILE A 305 11.26 8.56 13.43
N GLU A 306 11.52 9.85 13.58
CA GLU A 306 12.80 10.39 14.07
C GLU A 306 13.24 9.69 15.38
N GLY A 307 14.50 9.26 15.42
CA GLY A 307 15.08 8.51 16.53
C GLY A 307 14.71 7.02 16.59
N SER A 308 14.04 6.49 15.54
CA SER A 308 13.75 5.06 15.43
C SER A 308 14.63 4.32 14.41
N GLU A 309 15.61 5.00 13.80
CA GLU A 309 16.39 4.49 12.66
C GLU A 309 17.21 3.24 12.99
N ASP A 310 17.75 3.17 14.21
CA ASP A 310 18.58 2.05 14.67
C ASP A 310 17.83 1.00 15.46
N ARG A 311 16.53 1.13 15.59
CA ARG A 311 15.72 0.17 16.35
C ARG A 311 15.59 -1.16 15.61
N ARG A 312 15.57 -2.25 16.38
CA ARG A 312 15.33 -3.61 15.83
C ARG A 312 13.89 -3.82 15.40
N ASP A 313 13.00 -2.95 15.89
CA ASP A 313 11.55 -3.00 15.79
C ASP A 313 11.00 -1.90 14.87
N ILE A 314 11.70 -1.57 13.77
CA ILE A 314 11.17 -0.63 12.77
C ILE A 314 9.89 -1.23 12.20
N PRO A 315 8.80 -0.45 12.19
CA PRO A 315 7.56 -0.93 11.63
C PRO A 315 7.69 -1.32 10.17
N TYR A 316 6.92 -2.31 9.79
CA TYR A 316 6.74 -2.73 8.42
C TYR A 316 6.41 -1.55 7.50
N ALA A 317 7.04 -1.48 6.35
CA ALA A 317 6.81 -0.39 5.41
C ALA A 317 5.35 -0.35 4.93
N THR A 318 4.75 0.83 4.98
CA THR A 318 3.41 1.07 4.43
C THR A 318 3.46 1.17 2.89
N LEU A 319 2.29 1.19 2.25
CA LEU A 319 2.14 1.45 0.81
C LEU A 319 1.91 2.95 0.50
N SER A 320 2.06 3.81 1.50
CA SER A 320 1.63 5.21 1.44
C SER A 320 2.76 6.14 1.02
N LEU A 321 3.33 5.91 -0.17
CA LEU A 321 4.33 6.79 -0.78
C LEU A 321 3.75 7.48 -2.01
N THR A 322 3.89 8.80 -2.09
CA THR A 322 3.55 9.57 -3.29
C THR A 322 4.55 10.69 -3.55
N LEU A 323 4.62 11.15 -4.80
CA LEU A 323 5.44 12.30 -5.22
C LEU A 323 4.55 13.54 -5.33
N GLY A 324 4.82 14.53 -4.50
CA GLY A 324 4.15 15.82 -4.54
C GLY A 324 4.56 16.71 -5.72
N ASN A 325 3.71 17.65 -6.07
CA ASN A 325 3.98 18.64 -7.13
C ASN A 325 5.14 19.59 -6.77
N ASP A 326 5.50 19.64 -5.48
CA ASP A 326 6.60 20.43 -4.93
C ASP A 326 7.95 19.72 -4.91
N ARG A 327 8.08 18.63 -5.64
CA ARG A 327 9.30 17.81 -5.75
C ARG A 327 9.69 17.11 -4.45
N LYS A 328 8.74 16.76 -3.61
CA LYS A 328 8.96 15.99 -2.40
C LYS A 328 8.22 14.67 -2.45
N LEU A 329 8.82 13.65 -1.87
CA LEU A 329 8.15 12.40 -1.56
C LEU A 329 7.46 12.53 -0.20
N TYR A 330 6.20 12.17 -0.14
CA TYR A 330 5.40 12.12 1.06
C TYR A 330 5.14 10.67 1.42
N TYR A 331 5.43 10.30 2.66
CA TYR A 331 5.28 8.96 3.16
C TYR A 331 4.65 8.98 4.55
N ALA A 332 3.58 8.24 4.75
CA ALA A 332 3.01 8.05 6.07
C ALA A 332 3.61 6.80 6.71
N ALA A 333 4.64 7.02 7.55
CA ALA A 333 5.28 5.95 8.30
C ALA A 333 4.31 5.40 9.36
N ALA A 334 4.22 4.07 9.48
CA ALA A 334 3.53 3.47 10.59
C ALA A 334 4.22 3.83 11.90
N GLY A 335 3.44 4.13 12.93
CA GLY A 335 3.94 4.21 14.28
C GLY A 335 4.46 2.84 14.74
N ARG A 336 5.17 2.83 15.86
CA ARG A 336 5.62 1.60 16.49
C ARG A 336 4.40 0.71 16.73
N GLU A 337 4.47 -0.54 16.26
CA GLU A 337 3.54 -1.60 16.65
C GLU A 337 2.21 -1.68 15.88
N PHE A 338 2.24 -1.50 14.56
CA PHE A 338 1.22 -2.12 13.74
C PHE A 338 1.52 -3.63 13.68
N ASP A 339 1.03 -4.38 14.67
CA ASP A 339 1.16 -5.83 14.72
C ASP A 339 -0.18 -6.48 14.37
N TYR A 340 -0.21 -7.24 13.29
CA TYR A 340 -1.36 -8.09 12.96
C TYR A 340 -1.65 -9.17 14.02
N SER A 341 -0.71 -9.42 14.95
CA SER A 341 -0.92 -10.37 16.06
C SER A 341 -1.82 -9.83 17.18
N GLY A 342 -2.16 -8.56 17.17
CA GLY A 342 -3.07 -7.96 18.14
C GLY A 342 -2.48 -7.70 19.53
N SER A 343 -1.17 -7.90 19.72
CA SER A 343 -0.52 -7.76 21.04
C SER A 343 0.05 -6.38 21.32
N ALA A 344 0.06 -5.50 20.31
CA ALA A 344 0.71 -4.21 20.38
C ALA A 344 -0.29 -3.04 20.43
N GLY A 345 0.10 -1.95 21.09
CA GLY A 345 -0.69 -0.73 21.12
C GLY A 345 -0.71 0.02 19.78
N LEU A 346 -1.80 0.71 19.49
CA LEU A 346 -1.92 1.57 18.32
C LEU A 346 -1.00 2.78 18.47
N ALA A 347 0.06 2.83 17.67
CA ALA A 347 0.90 4.01 17.61
C ALA A 347 0.50 4.91 16.42
N ALA A 348 0.62 6.21 16.64
CA ALA A 348 0.31 7.20 15.63
C ALA A 348 1.22 7.10 14.41
N SER A 349 0.67 7.29 13.22
CA SER A 349 1.44 7.46 11.99
C SER A 349 2.05 8.85 11.93
N HIS A 350 3.29 8.93 11.45
CA HIS A 350 3.98 10.19 11.19
C HIS A 350 4.08 10.48 9.70
N LEU A 351 4.00 11.75 9.35
CA LEU A 351 4.27 12.21 7.98
C LEU A 351 5.77 12.44 7.80
N ILE A 352 6.40 11.60 7.00
CA ILE A 352 7.80 11.72 6.63
C ILE A 352 7.91 12.31 5.23
N VAL A 353 8.80 13.26 5.06
CA VAL A 353 9.00 13.95 3.79
C VAL A 353 10.46 13.81 3.35
N TYR A 354 10.68 13.41 2.11
CA TYR A 354 11.98 13.43 1.48
C TYR A 354 12.01 14.48 0.37
N ASP A 355 12.89 15.44 0.47
CA ASP A 355 13.06 16.49 -0.52
C ASP A 355 14.04 16.04 -1.60
N LEU A 356 13.57 15.93 -2.85
CA LEU A 356 14.35 15.41 -3.98
C LEU A 356 15.49 16.34 -4.40
N GLU A 357 15.41 17.64 -4.09
CA GLU A 357 16.42 18.62 -4.44
C GLU A 357 17.58 18.63 -3.45
N SER A 358 17.26 18.64 -2.16
CA SER A 358 18.27 18.69 -1.09
C SER A 358 18.72 17.30 -0.61
N GLY A 359 17.97 16.24 -0.89
CA GLY A 359 18.21 14.90 -0.36
C GLY A 359 17.89 14.76 1.14
N ARG A 360 17.20 15.72 1.74
CA ARG A 360 16.90 15.74 3.17
C ARG A 360 15.63 14.93 3.47
N ILE A 361 15.71 14.09 4.50
CA ILE A 361 14.54 13.45 5.13
C ILE A 361 14.13 14.30 6.33
N GLU A 362 12.83 14.49 6.51
CA GLU A 362 12.27 15.22 7.63
C GLU A 362 11.03 14.52 8.16
N ASP A 363 11.00 14.23 9.46
CA ASP A 363 9.80 13.82 10.18
C ASP A 363 8.99 15.09 10.51
N ARG A 364 7.86 15.27 9.85
CA ARG A 364 6.94 16.39 10.09
C ARG A 364 6.13 16.22 11.35
N GLY A 365 6.09 15.01 11.90
CA GLY A 365 5.40 14.69 13.13
C GLY A 365 4.15 13.82 12.93
N GLU A 366 3.49 13.59 14.04
CA GLU A 366 2.29 12.80 14.15
C GLU A 366 1.12 13.37 13.35
N MET A 367 0.47 12.54 12.53
CA MET A 367 -0.72 12.93 11.76
C MET A 367 -1.95 12.99 12.68
N ARG A 368 -2.46 14.20 12.91
CA ARG A 368 -3.60 14.46 13.80
C ARG A 368 -4.82 14.97 13.08
N LEU A 369 -5.96 14.45 13.49
CA LEU A 369 -7.29 14.86 13.03
C LEU A 369 -7.76 16.12 13.79
N PRO A 370 -8.74 16.87 13.25
CA PRO A 370 -9.27 18.07 13.91
C PRO A 370 -9.89 17.79 15.29
N ASP A 371 -10.35 16.57 15.55
CA ASP A 371 -10.90 16.13 16.82
C ASP A 371 -9.84 15.60 17.81
N GLY A 372 -8.55 15.71 17.45
CA GLY A 372 -7.40 15.33 18.28
C GLY A 372 -7.02 13.84 18.22
N ARG A 373 -7.76 12.99 17.49
CA ARG A 373 -7.36 11.60 17.28
C ARG A 373 -6.16 11.53 16.32
N SER A 374 -5.39 10.45 16.45
CA SER A 374 -4.26 10.16 15.58
C SER A 374 -4.66 9.24 14.43
N VAL A 375 -4.02 9.40 13.28
CA VAL A 375 -4.03 8.39 12.21
C VAL A 375 -3.21 7.19 12.68
N ILE A 376 -3.74 5.97 12.51
CA ILE A 376 -3.13 4.73 13.01
C ILE A 376 -2.83 3.73 11.91
N GLY A 377 -2.11 4.14 10.92
CA GLY A 377 -1.75 3.30 9.78
C GLY A 377 -2.41 3.74 8.50
N THR A 378 -1.63 3.66 7.44
CA THR A 378 -2.06 4.02 6.09
C THR A 378 -1.49 2.99 5.10
N ASN A 379 -2.22 2.70 4.03
CA ASN A 379 -1.81 1.70 3.03
C ASN A 379 -1.91 2.18 1.58
N SER A 380 -2.21 3.44 1.34
CA SER A 380 -2.10 4.07 0.02
C SER A 380 -1.96 5.58 0.14
N ALA A 381 -1.37 6.18 -0.88
CA ALA A 381 -1.26 7.62 -1.03
C ALA A 381 -1.27 7.99 -2.50
N ASP A 382 -1.79 9.18 -2.81
CA ASP A 382 -1.62 9.81 -4.10
C ASP A 382 -1.69 11.34 -3.99
N THR A 383 -1.23 12.02 -5.05
CA THR A 383 -1.16 13.49 -5.10
C THR A 383 -2.15 14.02 -6.12
N GLY A 384 -3.03 14.88 -5.68
CA GLY A 384 -4.00 15.56 -6.54
C GLY A 384 -3.36 16.57 -7.51
N PRO A 385 -4.07 16.92 -8.60
CA PRO A 385 -3.57 17.92 -9.54
C PRO A 385 -3.28 19.28 -8.89
N ASP A 386 -3.97 19.62 -7.82
CA ASP A 386 -3.79 20.83 -7.01
C ASP A 386 -2.63 20.75 -5.99
N GLY A 387 -1.96 19.60 -5.90
CA GLY A 387 -0.88 19.34 -4.93
C GLY A 387 -1.37 18.85 -3.57
N THR A 388 -2.66 18.66 -3.37
CA THR A 388 -3.21 18.01 -2.17
C THR A 388 -2.75 16.56 -2.12
N ILE A 389 -2.28 16.12 -0.95
CA ILE A 389 -1.86 14.74 -0.71
C ILE A 389 -3.00 14.00 -0.02
N TYR A 390 -3.36 12.87 -0.58
CA TYR A 390 -4.39 11.99 -0.05
C TYR A 390 -3.78 10.70 0.48
N PHE A 391 -4.33 10.20 1.59
CA PHE A 391 -3.98 8.90 2.15
C PHE A 391 -5.26 8.14 2.49
N VAL A 392 -5.23 6.82 2.43
CA VAL A 392 -6.25 5.98 3.06
C VAL A 392 -5.62 5.20 4.20
N GLY A 393 -6.29 5.20 5.32
CA GLY A 393 -5.80 4.53 6.51
C GLY A 393 -6.88 4.43 7.59
N ALA A 394 -6.46 4.13 8.79
CA ALA A 394 -7.33 3.83 9.91
C ALA A 394 -7.37 4.96 10.95
N ILE A 395 -8.53 5.15 11.55
CA ILE A 395 -8.73 5.97 12.75
C ILE A 395 -9.27 5.11 13.88
N PRO A 396 -8.85 5.34 15.14
CA PRO A 396 -9.40 4.62 16.28
C PRO A 396 -10.84 5.01 16.52
N VAL A 397 -11.70 4.05 16.85
CA VAL A 397 -13.07 4.26 17.28
C VAL A 397 -13.28 3.75 18.69
N LYS A 398 -14.06 4.47 19.49
CA LYS A 398 -14.39 4.04 20.87
C LYS A 398 -15.44 2.95 20.82
N ALA A 399 -15.30 1.97 21.71
CA ALA A 399 -16.39 1.05 22.00
C ALA A 399 -17.34 1.73 22.99
N GLU A 400 -18.63 1.83 22.68
CA GLU A 400 -19.66 2.24 23.61
C GLU A 400 -20.30 1.00 24.23
N GLY A 401 -20.31 0.92 25.58
CA GLY A 401 -20.88 -0.23 26.31
C GLY A 401 -20.24 -1.58 25.97
N GLY A 402 -18.96 -1.61 25.58
CA GLY A 402 -18.23 -2.83 25.22
C GLY A 402 -18.58 -3.41 23.85
N LYS A 403 -19.40 -2.73 23.05
CA LYS A 403 -19.66 -3.07 21.64
C LYS A 403 -19.09 -2.00 20.72
N PRO A 404 -18.41 -2.39 19.65
CA PRO A 404 -17.94 -1.43 18.66
C PRO A 404 -19.15 -0.77 17.97
N VAL A 405 -19.16 0.55 17.98
CA VAL A 405 -20.09 1.31 17.15
C VAL A 405 -19.44 1.38 15.77
N GLU A 406 -19.90 0.57 14.82
CA GLU A 406 -19.45 0.58 13.44
C GLU A 406 -17.90 0.57 13.26
N ALA A 407 -17.28 -0.59 13.34
CA ALA A 407 -15.84 -0.77 13.12
C ALA A 407 -15.56 -1.65 11.92
N GLY A 408 -14.51 -1.35 11.16
CA GLY A 408 -14.01 -2.16 10.06
C GLY A 408 -13.18 -3.35 10.55
N GLY A 409 -12.59 -3.24 11.73
CA GLY A 409 -11.76 -4.28 12.30
C GLY A 409 -11.22 -3.91 13.67
N THR A 410 -10.35 -4.77 14.18
CA THR A 410 -9.61 -4.56 15.42
C THR A 410 -8.11 -4.60 15.15
N ILE A 411 -7.37 -3.73 15.84
CA ILE A 411 -5.91 -3.81 15.94
C ILE A 411 -5.63 -3.89 17.44
N GLY A 412 -5.13 -5.04 17.88
CA GLY A 412 -5.06 -5.32 19.31
C GLY A 412 -6.44 -5.27 19.96
N ASN A 413 -6.56 -4.53 21.06
CA ASN A 413 -7.81 -4.30 21.76
C ASN A 413 -8.59 -3.06 21.27
N SER A 414 -8.17 -2.45 20.18
CA SER A 414 -8.74 -1.21 19.67
C SER A 414 -9.45 -1.42 18.35
N TYR A 415 -10.67 -0.90 18.27
CA TYR A 415 -11.44 -0.89 17.04
C TYR A 415 -11.00 0.28 16.14
N TYR A 416 -11.08 0.09 14.81
CA TYR A 416 -10.77 1.13 13.83
C TYR A 416 -11.82 1.21 12.73
N ARG A 417 -11.86 2.36 12.05
CA ARG A 417 -12.54 2.58 10.77
C ARG A 417 -11.55 3.11 9.75
N LEU A 418 -11.80 2.78 8.50
CA LEU A 418 -11.06 3.41 7.40
C LEU A 418 -11.57 4.83 7.15
N ALA A 419 -10.65 5.69 6.77
CA ALA A 419 -10.92 7.05 6.36
C ALA A 419 -9.97 7.48 5.23
N LEU A 420 -10.44 8.40 4.40
CA LEU A 420 -9.61 9.18 3.49
C LEU A 420 -9.06 10.37 4.28
N PHE A 421 -7.74 10.53 4.32
CA PHE A 421 -7.05 11.67 4.92
C PHE A 421 -6.60 12.63 3.84
N ILE A 422 -6.69 13.92 4.14
CA ILE A 422 -6.42 15.02 3.22
C ILE A 422 -5.37 15.93 3.86
N TYR A 423 -4.19 15.97 3.28
CA TYR A 423 -3.10 16.85 3.70
C TYR A 423 -2.83 17.89 2.61
N ARG A 424 -2.82 19.15 2.99
CA ARG A 424 -2.47 20.26 2.10
C ARG A 424 -1.09 20.77 2.48
N PRO A 425 -0.03 20.46 1.69
CA PRO A 425 1.27 21.01 1.94
C PRO A 425 1.24 22.55 1.97
N PRO A 426 1.97 23.18 2.88
CA PRO A 426 2.06 24.65 2.87
C PRO A 426 2.63 25.11 1.51
N LEU A 427 2.02 26.13 0.95
CA LEU A 427 2.51 26.74 -0.28
C LEU A 427 3.96 27.18 -0.07
N ARG A 428 4.83 26.94 -1.06
CA ARG A 428 6.19 27.51 -1.03
C ARG A 428 6.00 29.05 -0.91
N SER A 429 6.50 29.65 0.16
CA SER A 429 6.72 31.11 0.17
C SER A 429 7.64 31.43 -1.01
N GLN A 430 7.10 32.16 -1.96
CA GLN A 430 7.82 32.65 -3.13
C GLN A 430 8.98 33.54 -2.69
#